data_c90333759e49c2619fd6d624af86ce83
#
_entry.id   c90333759e49c2619fd6d624af86ce83
#
_cell.length_a   1.000
_cell.length_b   1.000
_cell.length_c   1.000
_cell.angle_alpha   90.00
_cell.angle_beta   90.00
_cell.angle_gamma   90.00
#
_symmetry.space_group_name_H-M   'P 1'
#
loop_
_entity.id
_entity.type
_entity.pdbx_description
1 polymer ?
#
loop_
_entity_poly.entity_id
_entity_poly.type
_entity_poly.pdbx_seq_one_letter_code
_entity_poly.pdbx_strand_id
1 'polypeptide(L)'
;MKIVYTCFIVAVLFIFNGCQTIENKSQSAIKKENEKLSKFLQQPESELIIVMGEPDEITYDNKGSKFFIYSKKKYSITCERKFEIDNNKMIVGFTSKGCF
;
A
#
# COMPACT_ATOMS: atom_id res chain seq x y z
N MET A 1 44.08 -4.07 -26.00
CA MET A 1 42.73 -4.69 -26.17
C MET A 1 42.10 -5.20 -24.89
N LYS A 2 42.85 -5.83 -23.97
CA LYS A 2 42.27 -6.34 -22.71
C LYS A 2 41.81 -5.25 -21.74
N ILE A 3 42.40 -4.07 -21.73
CA ILE A 3 42.04 -2.95 -20.84
C ILE A 3 40.71 -2.32 -21.25
N VAL A 4 40.43 -2.22 -22.55
CA VAL A 4 39.15 -1.68 -23.05
C VAL A 4 38.00 -2.60 -22.72
N TYR A 5 38.21 -3.91 -22.73
CA TYR A 5 37.23 -4.92 -22.42
C TYR A 5 36.83 -4.91 -20.94
N THR A 6 37.83 -4.75 -20.05
CA THR A 6 37.59 -4.63 -18.60
C THR A 6 36.86 -3.35 -18.24
N CYS A 7 37.16 -2.23 -18.86
CA CYS A 7 36.42 -0.96 -18.66
C CYS A 7 34.97 -1.04 -19.12
N PHE A 8 34.69 -1.76 -20.19
CA PHE A 8 33.34 -1.94 -20.68
C PHE A 8 32.49 -2.79 -19.76
N ILE A 9 33.05 -3.86 -19.20
CA ILE A 9 32.36 -4.73 -18.24
C ILE A 9 32.05 -3.99 -16.94
N VAL A 10 32.98 -3.17 -16.44
CA VAL A 10 32.78 -2.36 -15.24
C VAL A 10 31.70 -1.30 -15.44
N ALA A 11 31.67 -0.65 -16.62
CA ALA A 11 30.63 0.33 -16.94
C ALA A 11 29.22 -0.28 -17.01
N VAL A 12 29.08 -1.50 -17.54
CA VAL A 12 27.81 -2.23 -17.61
C VAL A 12 27.31 -2.62 -16.20
N LEU A 13 28.22 -2.98 -15.30
CA LEU A 13 27.86 -3.31 -13.91
C LEU A 13 27.33 -2.10 -13.13
N PHE A 14 27.83 -0.88 -13.41
CA PHE A 14 27.34 0.34 -12.76
C PHE A 14 25.92 0.72 -13.17
N ILE A 15 25.47 0.36 -14.37
CA ILE A 15 24.12 0.67 -14.86
C ILE A 15 23.05 -0.17 -14.12
N PHE A 16 23.36 -1.41 -13.77
CA PHE A 16 22.43 -2.28 -13.06
C PHE A 16 22.17 -1.86 -11.60
N ASN A 17 23.13 -1.22 -10.94
CA ASN A 17 22.99 -0.80 -9.54
C ASN A 17 22.02 0.40 -9.39
N GLY A 18 21.86 1.24 -10.39
CA GLY A 18 20.94 2.39 -10.36
C GLY A 18 19.47 2.01 -10.33
N CYS A 19 19.09 0.95 -11.03
CA CYS A 19 17.71 0.48 -11.09
C CYS A 19 17.21 -0.11 -9.76
N GLN A 20 18.07 -0.80 -9.02
CA GLN A 20 17.73 -1.41 -7.73
C GLN A 20 17.41 -0.37 -6.66
N THR A 21 18.05 0.79 -6.70
CA THR A 21 17.83 1.87 -5.71
C THR A 21 16.42 2.46 -5.83
N ILE A 22 15.89 2.58 -7.03
CA ILE A 22 14.55 3.13 -7.27
C ILE A 22 13.47 2.14 -6.81
N GLU A 23 13.62 0.85 -7.07
CA GLU A 23 12.71 -0.19 -6.62
C GLU A 23 12.65 -0.28 -5.09
N ASN A 24 13.77 -0.15 -4.40
CA ASN A 24 13.82 -0.20 -2.94
C ASN A 24 13.05 0.95 -2.28
N LYS A 25 13.07 2.15 -2.84
CA LYS A 25 12.30 3.30 -2.32
C LYS A 25 10.80 3.09 -2.47
N SER A 26 10.35 2.56 -3.60
CA SER A 26 8.94 2.26 -3.87
C SER A 26 8.42 1.16 -2.94
N GLN A 27 9.17 0.08 -2.76
CA GLN A 27 8.81 -1.02 -1.86
C GLN A 27 8.80 -0.57 -0.39
N SER A 28 9.71 0.31 0.00
CA SER A 28 9.76 0.86 1.35
C SER A 28 8.52 1.70 1.68
N ALA A 29 8.02 2.50 0.74
CA ALA A 29 6.80 3.28 0.90
C ALA A 29 5.57 2.38 1.03
N ILE A 30 5.45 1.34 0.22
CA ILE A 30 4.36 0.36 0.27
C ILE A 30 4.38 -0.39 1.60
N LYS A 31 5.55 -0.80 2.07
CA LYS A 31 5.72 -1.49 3.34
C LYS A 31 5.26 -0.63 4.52
N LYS A 32 5.60 0.65 4.55
CA LYS A 32 5.17 1.58 5.59
C LYS A 32 3.66 1.76 5.61
N GLU A 33 3.04 1.84 4.43
CA GLU A 33 1.58 1.94 4.31
C GLU A 33 0.91 0.68 4.86
N ASN A 34 1.40 -0.50 4.50
CA ASN A 34 0.87 -1.76 4.99
C ASN A 34 1.04 -1.93 6.49
N GLU A 35 2.16 -1.53 7.05
CA GLU A 35 2.39 -1.56 8.50
C GLU A 35 1.44 -0.63 9.25
N LYS A 36 1.17 0.55 8.69
CA LYS A 36 0.22 1.50 9.27
C LYS A 36 -1.20 0.95 9.28
N LEU A 37 -1.64 0.34 8.18
CA LEU A 37 -2.99 -0.20 8.06
C LEU A 37 -3.17 -1.52 8.81
N SER A 38 -2.13 -2.33 8.93
CA SER A 38 -2.19 -3.61 9.63
C SER A 38 -2.48 -3.49 11.13
N LYS A 39 -2.24 -2.31 11.70
CA LYS A 39 -2.57 -2.05 13.11
C LYS A 39 -4.08 -2.09 13.38
N PHE A 40 -4.90 -1.89 12.36
CA PHE A 40 -6.35 -1.96 12.47
C PHE A 40 -6.89 -3.39 12.44
N LEU A 41 -6.10 -4.36 11.97
CA LEU A 41 -6.52 -5.76 11.92
C LEU A 41 -6.86 -6.28 13.31
N GLN A 42 -8.00 -6.99 13.41
CA GLN A 42 -8.54 -7.54 14.66
C GLN A 42 -8.98 -6.47 15.67
N GLN A 43 -9.12 -5.22 15.22
CA GLN A 43 -9.70 -4.14 16.01
C GLN A 43 -11.17 -3.93 15.63
N PRO A 44 -12.00 -3.39 16.53
CA PRO A 44 -13.38 -3.07 16.18
C PRO A 44 -13.46 -1.91 15.17
N GLU A 45 -14.54 -1.88 14.39
CA GLU A 45 -14.73 -0.83 13.38
C GLU A 45 -14.74 0.59 13.96
N SER A 46 -15.12 0.72 15.23
CA SER A 46 -15.12 2.01 15.93
C SER A 46 -13.73 2.63 16.02
N GLU A 47 -12.69 1.82 16.14
CA GLU A 47 -11.30 2.31 16.15
C GLU A 47 -10.92 2.93 14.81
N LEU A 48 -11.39 2.35 13.71
CA LEU A 48 -11.15 2.88 12.37
C LEU A 48 -11.82 4.25 12.20
N ILE A 49 -13.05 4.39 12.68
CA ILE A 49 -13.80 5.65 12.62
C ILE A 49 -13.16 6.73 13.48
N ILE A 50 -12.63 6.37 14.65
CA ILE A 50 -11.93 7.32 15.54
C ILE A 50 -10.67 7.87 14.87
N VAL A 51 -9.89 7.01 14.19
CA VAL A 51 -8.60 7.38 13.62
C VAL A 51 -8.76 8.02 12.23
N MET A 52 -9.60 7.44 11.37
CA MET A 52 -9.73 7.86 9.96
C MET A 52 -10.98 8.68 9.67
N GLY A 53 -11.92 8.73 10.61
CA GLY A 53 -13.21 9.40 10.41
C GLY A 53 -14.23 8.51 9.71
N GLU A 54 -15.34 9.09 9.32
CA GLU A 54 -16.39 8.38 8.59
C GLU A 54 -15.89 7.96 7.21
N PRO A 55 -16.21 6.74 6.75
CA PRO A 55 -15.84 6.32 5.41
C PRO A 55 -16.59 7.11 4.34
N ASP A 56 -15.97 7.26 3.18
CA ASP A 56 -16.61 7.92 2.03
C ASP A 56 -17.72 7.06 1.44
N GLU A 57 -17.58 5.74 1.54
CA GLU A 57 -18.54 4.78 1.04
C GLU A 57 -18.54 3.53 1.90
N ILE A 58 -19.72 2.91 2.06
CA ILE A 58 -19.88 1.62 2.73
C ILE A 58 -20.56 0.67 1.75
N THR A 59 -19.93 -0.47 1.47
CA THR A 59 -20.50 -1.51 0.63
C THR A 59 -20.65 -2.80 1.42
N TYR A 60 -21.52 -3.69 0.93
CA TYR A 60 -21.82 -4.97 1.57
C TYR A 60 -21.64 -6.08 0.55
N ASP A 61 -21.15 -7.25 0.99
CA ASP A 61 -21.10 -8.43 0.15
C ASP A 61 -22.26 -9.39 0.46
N ASN A 62 -22.34 -10.49 -0.30
CA ASN A 62 -23.39 -11.49 -0.14
C ASN A 62 -23.22 -12.35 1.12
N LYS A 63 -22.08 -12.28 1.78
CA LYS A 63 -21.74 -13.08 2.97
C LYS A 63 -21.99 -12.34 4.27
N GLY A 64 -22.47 -11.10 4.22
CA GLY A 64 -22.73 -10.27 5.38
C GLY A 64 -21.54 -9.43 5.84
N SER A 65 -20.43 -9.47 5.15
CA SER A 65 -19.30 -8.57 5.40
C SER A 65 -19.60 -7.19 4.83
N LYS A 66 -19.10 -6.16 5.49
CA LYS A 66 -19.17 -4.81 4.96
C LYS A 66 -17.77 -4.26 4.72
N PHE A 67 -17.69 -3.28 3.83
CA PHE A 67 -16.43 -2.65 3.46
C PHE A 67 -16.52 -1.16 3.67
N PHE A 68 -15.58 -0.61 4.43
CA PHE A 68 -15.39 0.84 4.56
C PHE A 68 -14.39 1.29 3.52
N ILE A 69 -14.79 2.23 2.67
CA ILE A 69 -13.97 2.73 1.58
C ILE A 69 -13.61 4.19 1.86
N TYR A 70 -12.32 4.47 1.92
CA TYR A 70 -11.77 5.81 2.09
C TYR A 70 -11.01 6.19 0.83
N SER A 71 -11.40 7.27 0.19
CA SER A 71 -10.79 7.75 -1.04
C SER A 71 -10.18 9.12 -0.82
N LYS A 72 -8.96 9.32 -1.31
CA LYS A 72 -8.27 10.60 -1.24
C LYS A 72 -7.57 10.87 -2.55
N LYS A 73 -7.85 12.02 -3.15
CA LYS A 73 -7.26 12.41 -4.42
C LYS A 73 -6.12 13.39 -4.18
N LYS A 74 -4.95 13.08 -4.78
CA LYS A 74 -3.78 13.95 -4.73
C LYS A 74 -3.07 13.87 -6.08
N TYR A 75 -2.83 15.02 -6.71
CA TYR A 75 -2.14 15.11 -8.01
C TYR A 75 -2.72 14.20 -9.11
N SER A 76 -4.03 14.15 -9.25
CA SER A 76 -4.75 13.29 -10.20
C SER A 76 -4.66 11.79 -9.91
N ILE A 77 -4.03 11.39 -8.80
CA ILE A 77 -3.95 10.01 -8.33
C ILE A 77 -4.94 9.84 -7.19
N THR A 78 -5.80 8.81 -7.29
CA THR A 78 -6.75 8.48 -6.23
C THR A 78 -6.17 7.39 -5.35
N CYS A 79 -5.96 7.71 -4.06
CA CYS A 79 -5.63 6.73 -3.05
C CYS A 79 -6.93 6.15 -2.49
N GLU A 80 -7.15 4.85 -2.66
CA GLU A 80 -8.31 4.16 -2.13
C GLU A 80 -7.86 3.14 -1.09
N ARG A 81 -8.40 3.26 0.13
CA ARG A 81 -8.21 2.30 1.22
C ARG A 81 -9.53 1.64 1.51
N LYS A 82 -9.55 0.31 1.48
CA LYS A 82 -10.74 -0.48 1.69
C LYS A 82 -10.51 -1.44 2.85
N PHE A 83 -11.38 -1.39 3.84
CA PHE A 83 -11.32 -2.25 5.02
C PHE A 83 -12.50 -3.21 5.03
N GLU A 84 -12.22 -4.51 5.18
CA GLU A 84 -13.23 -5.52 5.33
C GLU A 84 -13.59 -5.69 6.81
N ILE A 85 -14.88 -5.63 7.11
CA ILE A 85 -15.42 -5.74 8.46
C ILE A 85 -16.39 -6.92 8.50
N ASP A 86 -16.18 -7.83 9.44
CA ASP A 86 -17.00 -9.04 9.58
C ASP A 86 -18.34 -8.76 10.30
N ASN A 87 -19.14 -9.82 10.48
CA ASN A 87 -20.43 -9.73 11.16
C ASN A 87 -20.33 -9.33 12.63
N ASN A 88 -19.17 -9.52 13.23
CA ASN A 88 -18.89 -9.14 14.62
C ASN A 88 -18.36 -7.70 14.75
N LYS A 89 -18.40 -6.93 13.68
CA LYS A 89 -17.89 -5.56 13.59
C LYS A 89 -16.39 -5.43 13.84
N MET A 90 -15.65 -6.48 13.47
CA MET A 90 -14.19 -6.52 13.58
C MET A 90 -13.54 -6.36 12.22
N ILE A 91 -12.42 -5.67 12.17
CA ILE A 91 -11.65 -5.46 10.95
C ILE A 91 -10.83 -6.71 10.68
N VAL A 92 -11.09 -7.39 9.54
CA VAL A 92 -10.45 -8.66 9.20
C VAL A 92 -9.52 -8.58 7.99
N GLY A 93 -9.57 -7.49 7.25
CA GLY A 93 -8.71 -7.30 6.09
C GLY A 93 -8.67 -5.87 5.61
N PHE A 94 -7.70 -5.57 4.77
CA PHE A 94 -7.62 -4.27 4.12
C PHE A 94 -6.90 -4.39 2.77
N THR A 95 -7.20 -3.46 1.88
CA THR A 95 -6.45 -3.25 0.63
C THR A 95 -6.21 -1.77 0.45
N SER A 96 -5.13 -1.39 -0.23
CA SER A 96 -4.88 -0.01 -0.61
C SER A 96 -4.39 0.06 -2.04
N LYS A 97 -4.89 1.04 -2.79
CA LYS A 97 -4.54 1.31 -4.17
C LYS A 97 -4.16 2.77 -4.34
N GLY A 98 -3.05 3.02 -5.03
CA GLY A 98 -2.62 4.38 -5.34
C GLY A 98 -2.14 5.19 -4.14
N CYS A 99 -1.85 4.54 -3.02
CA CYS A 99 -1.38 5.18 -1.79
C CYS A 99 0.14 5.04 -1.67
N PHE A 100 0.84 6.12 -1.89
CA PHE A 100 2.30 6.17 -1.82
C PHE A 100 2.78 7.17 -0.78
#